data_6303420ffe1dff010b0c342d73abb4cd
#
_entry.id   6303420ffe1dff010b0c342d73abb4cd
#
_cell.length_a   1.000
_cell.length_b   1.000
_cell.length_c   1.000
_cell.angle_alpha   90.00
_cell.angle_beta   90.00
_cell.angle_gamma   90.00
#
_symmetry.space_group_name_H-M   'P 1'
#
loop_
_entity.id
_entity.type
_entity.pdbx_description
1 polymer ?
#
loop_
_entity_poly.entity_id
_entity_poly.type
_entity_poly.pdbx_seq_one_letter_code
_entity_poly.pdbx_strand_id
1 'polypeptide(L)'
;KITFPILLNRNSLLLMSSKQVKKLKKLNLDIDELFLDIDELLTKKTREFSELNIDFSELKSTLTNQFEHLFEIASKTDYSFTGAVKAQQKKQLDGIKNLEKRLLSAQKKKFSEQLIKINELKDELFPNNTLQERFVNFSEFYCEYGFAIIDILMKNIKPLNNKFSVIEIS
;
A
#
# COMPACT_ATOMS: atom_id res chain seq x y z
N LYS A 1 -1.79 46.59 -22.51
CA LYS A 1 -1.11 45.49 -21.72
C LYS A 1 -1.95 44.24 -21.93
N ILE A 2 -1.36 43.21 -22.54
CA ILE A 2 -2.00 41.89 -22.64
C ILE A 2 -1.57 41.11 -21.37
N THR A 3 -2.54 40.75 -20.54
CA THR A 3 -2.30 39.86 -19.36
C THR A 3 -2.55 38.43 -19.80
N PHE A 4 -1.54 37.59 -19.73
CA PHE A 4 -1.69 36.16 -19.96
C PHE A 4 -2.04 35.49 -18.63
N PRO A 5 -3.09 34.65 -18.53
CA PRO A 5 -3.37 33.87 -17.36
C PRO A 5 -2.28 32.79 -17.20
N ILE A 6 -1.70 32.70 -16.02
CA ILE A 6 -0.78 31.63 -15.67
C ILE A 6 -1.58 30.54 -14.96
N LEU A 7 -1.65 29.36 -15.55
CA LEU A 7 -2.19 28.19 -14.89
C LEU A 7 -1.10 27.60 -13.98
N LEU A 8 -1.34 27.69 -12.68
CA LEU A 8 -0.49 26.99 -11.70
C LEU A 8 -1.05 25.57 -11.47
N ASN A 9 -0.15 24.61 -11.35
CA ASN A 9 -0.54 23.27 -10.96
C ASN A 9 -1.13 23.28 -9.55
N ARG A 10 -2.20 22.51 -9.37
CA ARG A 10 -2.79 22.28 -8.04
C ARG A 10 -1.80 21.48 -7.20
N ASN A 11 -1.38 22.02 -6.07
CA ASN A 11 -0.60 21.31 -5.08
C ASN A 11 -1.51 20.47 -4.21
N SER A 12 -1.28 19.17 -4.18
CA SER A 12 -1.91 18.27 -3.21
C SER A 12 -1.05 18.17 -1.97
N LEU A 13 -1.69 18.23 -0.80
CA LEU A 13 -1.01 18.19 0.48
C LEU A 13 -1.74 17.32 1.50
N LEU A 14 -0.98 16.85 2.47
CA LEU A 14 -1.45 16.16 3.66
C LEU A 14 -0.98 16.94 4.89
N LEU A 15 -1.91 17.31 5.74
CA LEU A 15 -1.61 17.90 7.03
C LEU A 15 -1.64 16.81 8.10
N MET A 16 -0.58 16.72 8.87
CA MET A 16 -0.44 15.73 9.95
C MET A 16 -0.14 16.42 11.27
N SER A 17 -0.92 16.11 12.29
CA SER A 17 -0.61 16.53 13.65
C SER A 17 0.65 15.79 14.18
N SER A 18 1.35 16.39 15.14
CA SER A 18 2.49 15.76 15.80
C SER A 18 2.13 14.41 16.46
N LYS A 19 0.87 14.21 16.84
CA LYS A 19 0.39 12.90 17.34
C LYS A 19 0.37 11.84 16.24
N GLN A 20 -0.10 12.19 15.05
CA GLN A 20 -0.16 11.29 13.90
C GLN A 20 1.24 10.95 13.41
N VAL A 21 2.17 11.92 13.38
CA VAL A 21 3.58 11.67 13.05
C VAL A 21 4.22 10.69 14.03
N LYS A 22 3.94 10.82 15.34
CA LYS A 22 4.40 9.86 16.36
C LYS A 22 3.79 8.48 16.17
N LYS A 23 2.48 8.38 15.84
CA LYS A 23 1.82 7.10 15.53
C LYS A 23 2.47 6.43 14.32
N LEU A 24 2.71 7.18 13.23
CA LEU A 24 3.35 6.70 12.02
C LEU A 24 4.72 6.09 12.30
N LYS A 25 5.58 6.82 13.03
CA LYS A 25 6.91 6.33 13.44
C LYS A 25 6.82 5.07 14.32
N LYS A 26 5.88 5.04 15.29
CA LYS A 26 5.69 3.88 16.18
C LYS A 26 5.23 2.63 15.44
N LEU A 27 4.45 2.79 14.37
CA LEU A 27 3.96 1.71 13.53
C LEU A 27 4.92 1.32 12.40
N ASN A 28 6.08 1.97 12.33
CA ASN A 28 7.07 1.80 11.27
C ASN A 28 6.43 1.90 9.87
N LEU A 29 5.68 2.99 9.67
CA LEU A 29 5.02 3.28 8.41
C LEU A 29 5.73 4.42 7.69
N ASP A 30 5.99 4.23 6.40
CA ASP A 30 6.39 5.29 5.51
C ASP A 30 5.17 5.99 4.91
N ILE A 31 5.31 7.29 4.63
CA ILE A 31 4.21 8.09 4.06
C ILE A 31 3.78 7.53 2.71
N ASP A 32 4.73 7.07 1.89
CA ASP A 32 4.46 6.48 0.59
C ASP A 32 3.61 5.21 0.68
N GLU A 33 3.73 4.47 1.77
CA GLU A 33 2.92 3.27 2.00
C GLU A 33 1.43 3.59 2.25
N LEU A 34 1.12 4.79 2.74
CA LEU A 34 -0.27 5.22 2.98
C LEU A 34 -1.06 5.41 1.66
N PHE A 35 -0.37 5.51 0.51
CA PHE A 35 -1.02 5.57 -0.80
C PHE A 35 -1.41 4.19 -1.36
N LEU A 36 -0.88 3.10 -0.78
CA LEU A 36 -1.27 1.74 -1.15
C LEU A 36 -2.74 1.49 -0.81
N ASP A 37 -3.37 0.55 -1.51
CA ASP A 37 -4.66 0.01 -1.08
C ASP A 37 -4.56 -0.58 0.33
N ILE A 38 -5.66 -0.51 1.11
CA ILE A 38 -5.64 -0.95 2.51
C ILE A 38 -5.29 -2.43 2.65
N ASP A 39 -5.83 -3.30 1.78
CA ASP A 39 -5.53 -4.73 1.83
C ASP A 39 -4.09 -5.02 1.47
N GLU A 40 -3.52 -4.28 0.53
CA GLU A 40 -2.12 -4.35 0.13
C GLU A 40 -1.21 -3.90 1.26
N LEU A 41 -1.49 -2.74 1.87
CA LEU A 41 -0.75 -2.21 3.01
C LEU A 41 -0.76 -3.19 4.18
N LEU A 42 -1.94 -3.67 4.59
CA LEU A 42 -2.05 -4.62 5.70
C LEU A 42 -1.34 -5.96 5.40
N THR A 43 -1.37 -6.41 4.16
CA THR A 43 -0.65 -7.62 3.73
C THR A 43 0.86 -7.42 3.80
N LYS A 44 1.37 -6.29 3.31
CA LYS A 44 2.78 -5.92 3.39
C LYS A 44 3.24 -5.86 4.84
N LYS A 45 2.52 -5.14 5.70
CA LYS A 45 2.87 -5.02 7.14
C LYS A 45 2.76 -6.35 7.88
N THR A 46 1.82 -7.22 7.51
CA THR A 46 1.75 -8.57 8.08
C THR A 46 3.01 -9.38 7.76
N ARG A 47 3.54 -9.28 6.55
CA ARG A 47 4.80 -9.93 6.16
C ARG A 47 5.99 -9.35 6.92
N GLU A 48 6.06 -8.02 7.07
CA GLU A 48 7.12 -7.34 7.81
C GLU A 48 7.12 -7.70 9.31
N PHE A 49 5.95 -7.78 9.95
CA PHE A 49 5.82 -8.17 11.36
C PHE A 49 6.04 -9.66 11.59
N SER A 50 5.92 -10.46 10.54
CA SER A 50 6.16 -11.89 10.62
C SER A 50 7.65 -12.18 10.52
N GLU A 51 8.20 -12.89 11.52
CA GLU A 51 9.56 -13.44 11.44
C GLU A 51 9.66 -14.57 10.40
N LEU A 52 8.51 -15.05 9.92
CA LEU A 52 8.41 -16.13 8.95
C LEU A 52 8.38 -15.56 7.53
N ASN A 53 9.20 -16.09 6.64
CA ASN A 53 9.10 -15.78 5.22
C ASN A 53 7.83 -16.43 4.62
N ILE A 54 6.74 -15.65 4.51
CA ILE A 54 5.46 -16.08 3.91
C ILE A 54 5.38 -15.62 2.45
N ASP A 55 6.49 -15.50 1.79
CA ASP A 55 6.57 -15.29 0.35
C ASP A 55 6.96 -16.60 -0.34
N PHE A 56 6.02 -17.17 -1.08
CA PHE A 56 6.22 -18.41 -1.82
C PHE A 56 6.53 -18.17 -3.31
N SER A 57 6.99 -16.99 -3.67
CA SER A 57 7.32 -16.64 -5.07
C SER A 57 8.41 -17.56 -5.64
N GLU A 58 9.46 -17.81 -4.88
CA GLU A 58 10.55 -18.69 -5.26
C GLU A 58 10.07 -20.15 -5.43
N LEU A 59 9.26 -20.64 -4.49
CA LEU A 59 8.66 -21.97 -4.57
C LEU A 59 7.77 -22.12 -5.81
N LYS A 60 6.94 -21.10 -6.10
CA LYS A 60 6.09 -21.07 -7.31
C LYS A 60 6.92 -21.07 -8.59
N SER A 61 8.00 -20.30 -8.63
CA SER A 61 8.92 -20.22 -9.76
C SER A 61 9.60 -21.57 -10.00
N THR A 62 10.17 -22.18 -8.95
CA THR A 62 10.81 -23.48 -9.02
C THR A 62 9.85 -24.56 -9.52
N LEU A 63 8.62 -24.57 -8.98
CA LEU A 63 7.59 -25.51 -9.42
C LEU A 63 7.22 -25.30 -10.89
N THR A 64 7.10 -24.05 -11.33
CA THR A 64 6.80 -23.73 -12.73
C THR A 64 7.88 -24.28 -13.66
N ASN A 65 9.16 -24.05 -13.35
CA ASN A 65 10.30 -24.56 -14.15
C ASN A 65 10.32 -26.09 -14.21
N GLN A 66 9.99 -26.76 -13.09
CA GLN A 66 9.90 -28.24 -13.08
C GLN A 66 8.77 -28.75 -13.99
N PHE A 67 7.62 -28.09 -14.01
CA PHE A 67 6.52 -28.46 -14.88
C PHE A 67 6.79 -28.12 -16.35
N GLU A 68 7.55 -27.08 -16.67
CA GLU A 68 8.01 -26.80 -18.04
C GLU A 68 8.88 -27.92 -18.55
N HIS A 69 9.82 -28.43 -17.74
CA HIS A 69 10.62 -29.57 -18.09
C HIS A 69 9.78 -30.84 -18.29
N LEU A 70 8.81 -31.11 -17.41
CA LEU A 70 7.88 -32.24 -17.59
C LEU A 70 7.05 -32.10 -18.87
N PHE A 71 6.65 -30.87 -19.21
CA PHE A 71 5.92 -30.58 -20.45
C PHE A 71 6.75 -30.90 -21.70
N GLU A 72 8.03 -30.55 -21.69
CA GLU A 72 8.95 -30.90 -22.79
C GLU A 72 9.08 -32.43 -22.97
N ILE A 73 9.22 -33.16 -21.86
CA ILE A 73 9.28 -34.65 -21.90
C ILE A 73 7.97 -35.20 -22.44
N ALA A 74 6.83 -34.75 -21.93
CA ALA A 74 5.52 -35.21 -22.37
C ALA A 74 5.28 -34.95 -23.86
N SER A 75 5.67 -33.78 -24.37
CA SER A 75 5.50 -33.39 -25.77
C SER A 75 6.32 -34.26 -26.73
N LYS A 76 7.49 -34.79 -26.28
CA LYS A 76 8.34 -35.68 -27.03
C LYS A 76 7.92 -37.15 -26.97
N THR A 77 7.21 -37.54 -25.91
CA THR A 77 6.77 -38.92 -25.68
C THR A 77 5.37 -39.16 -26.26
N ASP A 78 4.38 -38.40 -25.83
CA ASP A 78 3.02 -38.44 -26.34
C ASP A 78 2.33 -37.10 -26.04
N TYR A 79 1.98 -36.39 -27.11
CA TYR A 79 1.36 -35.05 -27.02
C TYR A 79 0.05 -35.02 -26.21
N SER A 80 -0.66 -36.16 -26.14
CA SER A 80 -1.90 -36.26 -25.36
C SER A 80 -1.69 -35.99 -23.86
N PHE A 81 -0.50 -36.29 -23.32
CA PHE A 81 -0.17 -36.02 -21.91
C PHE A 81 0.06 -34.54 -21.58
N THR A 82 0.32 -33.71 -22.58
CA THR A 82 0.61 -32.27 -22.31
C THR A 82 -0.54 -31.56 -21.60
N GLY A 83 -1.77 -31.92 -21.91
CA GLY A 83 -2.97 -31.40 -21.22
C GLY A 83 -3.03 -31.79 -19.74
N ALA A 84 -2.69 -33.04 -19.43
CA ALA A 84 -2.64 -33.53 -18.05
C ALA A 84 -1.54 -32.83 -17.23
N VAL A 85 -0.35 -32.62 -17.82
CA VAL A 85 0.75 -31.89 -17.17
C VAL A 85 0.35 -30.47 -16.83
N LYS A 86 -0.27 -29.73 -17.77
CA LYS A 86 -0.76 -28.36 -17.53
C LYS A 86 -1.84 -28.30 -16.45
N ALA A 87 -2.80 -29.24 -16.47
CA ALA A 87 -3.85 -29.31 -15.46
C ALA A 87 -3.27 -29.56 -14.07
N GLN A 88 -2.28 -30.45 -13.95
CA GLN A 88 -1.61 -30.73 -12.70
C GLN A 88 -0.78 -29.55 -12.22
N GLN A 89 -0.04 -28.86 -13.09
CA GLN A 89 0.69 -27.64 -12.76
C GLN A 89 -0.25 -26.60 -12.15
N LYS A 90 -1.37 -26.31 -12.81
CA LYS A 90 -2.35 -25.36 -12.33
C LYS A 90 -2.86 -25.74 -10.93
N LYS A 91 -3.23 -27.02 -10.73
CA LYS A 91 -3.72 -27.52 -9.44
C LYS A 91 -2.69 -27.34 -8.33
N GLN A 92 -1.42 -27.60 -8.59
CA GLN A 92 -0.34 -27.44 -7.60
C GLN A 92 -0.10 -25.96 -7.27
N LEU A 93 -0.05 -25.08 -8.28
CA LEU A 93 0.12 -23.64 -8.08
C LEU A 93 -1.06 -23.04 -7.30
N ASP A 94 -2.27 -23.45 -7.58
CA ASP A 94 -3.46 -23.01 -6.84
C ASP A 94 -3.44 -23.53 -5.39
N GLY A 95 -2.96 -24.76 -5.17
CA GLY A 95 -2.72 -25.29 -3.83
C GLY A 95 -1.75 -24.43 -3.01
N ILE A 96 -0.59 -24.07 -3.60
CA ILE A 96 0.40 -23.21 -2.94
C ILE A 96 -0.17 -21.82 -2.64
N LYS A 97 -0.90 -21.20 -3.60
CA LYS A 97 -1.57 -19.90 -3.38
C LYS A 97 -2.56 -19.97 -2.21
N ASN A 98 -3.32 -21.05 -2.10
CA ASN A 98 -4.27 -21.23 -1.01
C ASN A 98 -3.57 -21.39 0.34
N LEU A 99 -2.45 -22.11 0.41
CA LEU A 99 -1.65 -22.22 1.63
C LEU A 99 -1.06 -20.89 2.04
N GLU A 100 -0.49 -20.12 1.11
CA GLU A 100 0.03 -18.79 1.37
C GLU A 100 -1.06 -17.86 1.94
N LYS A 101 -2.24 -17.86 1.31
CA LYS A 101 -3.39 -17.08 1.78
C LYS A 101 -3.82 -17.46 3.19
N ARG A 102 -3.86 -18.76 3.51
CA ARG A 102 -4.23 -19.24 4.86
C ARG A 102 -3.19 -18.85 5.90
N LEU A 103 -1.91 -18.96 5.59
CA LEU A 103 -0.82 -18.55 6.49
C LEU A 103 -0.84 -17.04 6.75
N LEU A 104 -1.00 -16.22 5.69
CA LEU A 104 -1.16 -14.78 5.84
C LEU A 104 -2.39 -14.42 6.69
N SER A 105 -3.51 -15.11 6.50
CA SER A 105 -4.70 -14.89 7.32
C SER A 105 -4.48 -15.23 8.79
N ALA A 106 -3.73 -16.30 9.08
CA ALA A 106 -3.38 -16.67 10.45
C ALA A 106 -2.45 -15.60 11.08
N GLN A 107 -1.48 -15.08 10.34
CA GLN A 107 -0.59 -14.00 10.80
C GLN A 107 -1.35 -12.68 10.98
N LYS A 108 -2.28 -12.33 10.08
CA LYS A 108 -3.15 -11.15 10.26
C LYS A 108 -3.92 -11.21 11.58
N LYS A 109 -4.39 -12.39 12.00
CA LYS A 109 -5.04 -12.56 13.31
C LYS A 109 -4.07 -12.34 14.47
N LYS A 110 -2.83 -12.85 14.36
CA LYS A 110 -1.80 -12.68 15.39
C LYS A 110 -1.44 -11.20 15.61
N PHE A 111 -1.37 -10.41 14.54
CA PHE A 111 -0.99 -9.00 14.57
C PHE A 111 -2.20 -8.04 14.48
N SER A 112 -3.40 -8.53 14.79
CA SER A 112 -4.65 -7.78 14.60
C SER A 112 -4.64 -6.41 15.25
N GLU A 113 -4.10 -6.26 16.46
CA GLU A 113 -4.05 -4.96 17.14
C GLU A 113 -3.18 -3.92 16.43
N GLN A 114 -2.01 -4.34 15.90
CA GLN A 114 -1.15 -3.45 15.14
C GLN A 114 -1.80 -3.07 13.80
N LEU A 115 -2.42 -4.03 13.13
CA LEU A 115 -3.08 -3.82 11.85
C LEU A 115 -4.32 -2.91 11.98
N ILE A 116 -5.07 -3.03 13.08
CA ILE A 116 -6.17 -2.10 13.39
C ILE A 116 -5.65 -0.67 13.54
N LYS A 117 -4.57 -0.46 14.29
CA LYS A 117 -3.96 0.87 14.46
C LYS A 117 -3.44 1.46 13.16
N ILE A 118 -2.93 0.63 12.24
CA ILE A 118 -2.52 1.05 10.90
C ILE A 118 -3.74 1.50 10.08
N ASN A 119 -4.81 0.71 10.12
CA ASN A 119 -6.05 1.05 9.41
C ASN A 119 -6.65 2.36 9.95
N GLU A 120 -6.76 2.49 11.27
CA GLU A 120 -7.25 3.72 11.92
C GLU A 120 -6.43 4.95 11.51
N LEU A 121 -5.09 4.84 11.53
CA LEU A 121 -4.23 5.95 11.12
C LEU A 121 -4.39 6.29 9.64
N LYS A 122 -4.55 5.28 8.78
CA LYS A 122 -4.81 5.50 7.37
C LYS A 122 -6.16 6.18 7.15
N ASP A 123 -7.21 5.74 7.84
CA ASP A 123 -8.55 6.35 7.76
C ASP A 123 -8.56 7.79 8.29
N GLU A 124 -7.78 8.10 9.35
CA GLU A 124 -7.59 9.47 9.84
C GLU A 124 -6.94 10.37 8.78
N LEU A 125 -5.95 9.86 8.02
CA LEU A 125 -5.16 10.65 7.07
C LEU A 125 -5.74 10.65 5.65
N PHE A 126 -6.38 9.57 5.24
CA PHE A 126 -6.98 9.37 3.92
C PHE A 126 -8.43 8.87 4.06
N PRO A 127 -9.35 9.71 4.54
CA PRO A 127 -10.75 9.32 4.74
C PRO A 127 -11.35 8.74 3.45
N ASN A 128 -12.00 7.57 3.56
CA ASN A 128 -12.59 6.86 2.42
C ASN A 128 -11.59 6.56 1.28
N ASN A 129 -10.31 6.31 1.60
CA ASN A 129 -9.23 6.12 0.63
C ASN A 129 -9.07 7.30 -0.36
N THR A 130 -9.48 8.50 0.04
CA THR A 130 -9.31 9.71 -0.78
C THR A 130 -8.29 10.65 -0.15
N LEU A 131 -7.81 11.61 -0.96
CA LEU A 131 -6.92 12.65 -0.43
C LEU A 131 -7.67 13.49 0.61
N GLN A 132 -6.99 13.83 1.70
CA GLN A 132 -7.53 14.63 2.80
C GLN A 132 -8.21 15.91 2.32
N GLU A 133 -7.61 16.61 1.34
CA GLU A 133 -8.12 17.85 0.74
C GLU A 133 -9.51 17.72 0.05
N ARG A 134 -9.94 16.49 -0.24
CA ARG A 134 -11.25 16.22 -0.85
C ARG A 134 -12.33 15.93 0.17
N PHE A 135 -11.93 15.62 1.40
CA PHE A 135 -12.84 15.15 2.43
C PHE A 135 -12.90 16.13 3.62
N VAL A 136 -11.75 16.61 4.09
CA VAL A 136 -11.65 17.48 5.25
C VAL A 136 -11.79 18.94 4.83
N ASN A 137 -12.65 19.69 5.52
CA ASN A 137 -12.81 21.11 5.27
C ASN A 137 -11.65 21.87 5.94
N PHE A 138 -11.09 22.84 5.23
CA PHE A 138 -10.03 23.71 5.79
C PHE A 138 -10.44 24.42 7.09
N SER A 139 -11.72 24.71 7.27
CA SER A 139 -12.23 25.34 8.49
C SER A 139 -11.96 24.50 9.74
N GLU A 140 -11.88 23.19 9.65
CA GLU A 140 -11.56 22.31 10.78
C GLU A 140 -10.14 22.59 11.29
N PHE A 141 -9.17 22.67 10.37
CA PHE A 141 -7.80 23.04 10.72
C PHE A 141 -7.70 24.48 11.21
N TYR A 142 -8.45 25.40 10.59
CA TYR A 142 -8.46 26.79 11.02
C TYR A 142 -9.05 26.98 12.42
N CYS A 143 -10.10 26.24 12.77
CA CYS A 143 -10.68 26.25 14.12
C CYS A 143 -9.71 25.71 15.18
N GLU A 144 -8.87 24.73 14.83
CA GLU A 144 -7.93 24.12 15.75
C GLU A 144 -6.63 24.94 15.89
N TYR A 145 -6.09 25.44 14.77
CA TYR A 145 -4.76 26.09 14.72
C TYR A 145 -4.79 27.60 14.51
N GLY A 146 -5.97 28.18 14.23
CA GLY A 146 -6.14 29.62 13.99
C GLY A 146 -5.30 30.11 12.81
N PHE A 147 -4.80 31.34 12.93
CA PHE A 147 -3.95 31.96 11.89
C PHE A 147 -2.61 31.26 11.69
N ALA A 148 -2.11 30.51 12.68
CA ALA A 148 -0.83 29.82 12.58
C ALA A 148 -0.80 28.81 11.41
N ILE A 149 -1.95 28.19 11.07
CA ILE A 149 -2.05 27.27 9.94
C ILE A 149 -1.71 27.96 8.61
N ILE A 150 -2.11 29.23 8.45
CA ILE A 150 -1.86 30.01 7.23
C ILE A 150 -0.37 30.24 7.07
N ASP A 151 0.31 30.63 8.14
CA ASP A 151 1.77 30.86 8.12
C ASP A 151 2.54 29.57 7.83
N ILE A 152 2.08 28.44 8.37
CA ILE A 152 2.67 27.10 8.10
C ILE A 152 2.49 26.77 6.62
N LEU A 153 1.30 26.95 6.07
CA LEU A 153 1.01 26.67 4.66
C LEU A 153 1.84 27.57 3.73
N MET A 154 1.90 28.87 4.01
CA MET A 154 2.67 29.84 3.23
C MET A 154 4.17 29.52 3.18
N LYS A 155 4.73 28.97 4.26
CA LYS A 155 6.15 28.56 4.31
C LYS A 155 6.43 27.27 3.55
N ASN A 156 5.48 26.34 3.51
CA ASN A 156 5.71 24.98 3.02
C ASN A 156 5.17 24.72 1.62
N ILE A 157 4.12 25.46 1.17
CA ILE A 157 3.56 25.30 -0.16
C ILE A 157 4.47 25.97 -1.19
N LYS A 158 4.87 25.19 -2.20
CA LYS A 158 5.64 25.66 -3.34
C LYS A 158 4.79 25.53 -4.60
N PRO A 159 4.12 26.60 -5.07
CA PRO A 159 3.12 26.55 -6.15
C PRO A 159 3.60 25.95 -7.48
N LEU A 160 4.93 25.95 -7.72
CA LEU A 160 5.52 25.41 -8.95
C LEU A 160 6.05 23.96 -8.76
N ASN A 161 5.87 23.37 -7.59
CA ASN A 161 6.34 22.02 -7.31
C ASN A 161 5.20 21.03 -7.60
N ASN A 162 5.42 20.08 -8.52
CA ASN A 162 4.45 19.03 -8.87
C ASN A 162 4.44 17.85 -7.89
N LYS A 163 5.03 18.02 -6.70
CA LYS A 163 5.12 16.94 -5.71
C LYS A 163 4.01 17.08 -4.68
N PHE A 164 3.50 15.94 -4.22
CA PHE A 164 2.67 15.86 -3.04
C PHE A 164 3.47 16.33 -1.81
N SER A 165 2.87 17.17 -0.99
CA SER A 165 3.54 17.77 0.17
C SER A 165 2.92 17.23 1.46
N VAL A 166 3.75 16.80 2.39
CA VAL A 166 3.34 16.41 3.73
C VAL A 166 3.85 17.45 4.72
N ILE A 167 2.95 18.02 5.49
CA ILE A 167 3.24 19.14 6.40
C ILE A 167 2.82 18.72 7.81
N GLU A 168 3.80 18.71 8.72
CA GLU A 168 3.51 18.54 10.15
C GLU A 168 3.00 19.85 10.74
N ILE A 169 1.88 19.78 11.45
CA ILE A 169 1.27 20.90 12.17
C ILE A 169 1.32 20.64 13.68
N SER A 170 1.78 21.59 14.44
CA SER A 170 1.97 21.53 15.89
C SER A 170 1.36 22.74 16.57
#